data_c8315f37e5889bca0b2f0f59d4c446ea
#
_entry.id   c8315f37e5889bca0b2f0f59d4c446ea
#
_cell.length_a   1.000
_cell.length_b   1.000
_cell.length_c   1.000
_cell.angle_alpha   90.00
_cell.angle_beta   90.00
_cell.angle_gamma   90.00
#
_symmetry.space_group_name_H-M   'P 1'
#
loop_
_entity.id
_entity.type
_entity.pdbx_description
1 polymer ?
#
loop_
_entity_poly.entity_id
_entity_poly.type
_entity_poly.pdbx_seq_one_letter_code
_entity_poly.pdbx_strand_id
1 'polypeptide(L)'
;MRINHFWAVHQWLPVLLSMLRMLGELGRDGSRGLLGRILLTASPRTYYVVQYWESKEKLYAYATAPDAFHHRAWALVNRKEKAGKVRGHVGIWHETYVVPEGSYESVYGDMPAFGLAAAHGQVPLERRGRYAKDRFAYRSRREPEPGKTV
;
A
#
# COMPACT_ATOMS: atom_id res chain seq x y z
N MET A 1 8.24 -2.54 8.58
CA MET A 1 9.10 -2.23 9.75
C MET A 1 9.77 -3.50 10.25
N ARG A 2 10.91 -3.35 10.93
CA ARG A 2 11.63 -4.46 11.59
C ARG A 2 11.95 -4.11 13.04
N ILE A 3 11.71 -5.04 13.96
CA ILE A 3 12.13 -4.95 15.36
C ILE A 3 13.55 -5.51 15.46
N ASN A 4 14.52 -4.64 15.68
CA ASN A 4 15.92 -5.05 15.80
C ASN A 4 16.23 -5.62 17.21
N HIS A 5 15.63 -5.03 18.25
CA HIS A 5 15.82 -5.44 19.64
C HIS A 5 14.47 -5.59 20.34
N PHE A 6 14.05 -6.82 20.66
CA PHE A 6 12.78 -7.10 21.33
C PHE A 6 12.66 -6.47 22.70
N TRP A 7 13.75 -6.41 23.43
CA TRP A 7 13.79 -5.82 24.79
C TRP A 7 13.47 -4.32 24.79
N ALA A 8 13.67 -3.62 23.65
CA ALA A 8 13.41 -2.19 23.53
C ALA A 8 11.92 -1.91 23.21
N VAL A 9 10.99 -2.50 23.97
CA VAL A 9 9.53 -2.42 23.75
C VAL A 9 9.05 -0.97 23.64
N HIS A 10 9.54 -0.09 24.51
CA HIS A 10 9.20 1.34 24.53
C HIS A 10 9.62 2.09 23.25
N GLN A 11 10.47 1.50 22.40
CA GLN A 11 10.89 2.07 21.14
C GLN A 11 10.07 1.52 19.95
N TRP A 12 9.87 0.20 19.85
CA TRP A 12 9.23 -0.40 18.70
C TRP A 12 7.69 -0.45 18.81
N LEU A 13 7.14 -0.62 20.01
CA LEU A 13 5.69 -0.72 20.19
C LEU A 13 4.94 0.55 19.73
N PRO A 14 5.38 1.78 20.05
CA PRO A 14 4.76 2.99 19.51
C PRO A 14 4.79 3.08 17.98
N VAL A 15 5.85 2.58 17.33
CA VAL A 15 5.96 2.56 15.86
C VAL A 15 4.95 1.58 15.27
N LEU A 16 4.85 0.37 15.85
CA LEU A 16 3.88 -0.64 15.43
C LEU A 16 2.43 -0.12 15.58
N LEU A 17 2.10 0.45 16.75
CA LEU A 17 0.77 1.02 17.00
C LEU A 17 0.46 2.19 16.06
N SER A 18 1.47 3.01 15.74
CA SER A 18 1.33 4.10 14.78
C SER A 18 1.00 3.59 13.38
N MET A 19 1.66 2.50 12.95
CA MET A 19 1.36 1.84 11.68
C MET A 19 -0.08 1.33 11.63
N LEU A 20 -0.54 0.67 12.68
CA LEU A 20 -1.92 0.15 12.75
C LEU A 20 -2.96 1.28 12.75
N ARG A 21 -2.70 2.38 13.48
CA ARG A 21 -3.57 3.56 13.50
C ARG A 21 -3.65 4.24 12.13
N MET A 22 -2.52 4.39 11.47
CA MET A 22 -2.46 4.93 10.10
C MET A 22 -3.30 4.08 9.12
N LEU A 23 -3.18 2.77 9.19
CA LEU A 23 -3.99 1.86 8.38
C LEU A 23 -5.48 1.97 8.72
N GLY A 24 -5.81 2.16 9.99
CA GLY A 24 -7.18 2.40 10.46
C GLY A 24 -7.76 3.71 9.92
N GLU A 25 -6.99 4.80 9.96
CA GLU A 25 -7.37 6.10 9.39
C GLU A 25 -7.65 6.00 7.89
N LEU A 26 -6.70 5.46 7.13
CA LEU A 26 -6.83 5.27 5.69
C LEU A 26 -8.00 4.36 5.30
N GLY A 27 -8.34 3.39 6.14
CA GLY A 27 -9.48 2.51 5.87
C GLY A 27 -10.85 3.14 6.10
N ARG A 28 -10.92 4.27 6.81
CA ARG A 28 -12.16 5.02 7.08
C ARG A 28 -12.42 6.11 6.07
N ASP A 29 -11.39 6.62 5.43
CA ASP A 29 -11.47 7.75 4.51
C ASP A 29 -11.02 7.34 3.10
N GLY A 30 -11.96 6.81 2.32
CA GLY A 30 -11.73 6.40 0.93
C GLY A 30 -11.35 7.57 0.01
N SER A 31 -11.62 8.82 0.38
CA SER A 31 -11.28 10.00 -0.44
C SER A 31 -9.76 10.20 -0.59
N ARG A 32 -8.99 9.63 0.33
CA ARG A 32 -7.52 9.68 0.31
C ARG A 32 -6.88 8.82 -0.79
N GLY A 33 -7.67 7.97 -1.46
CA GLY A 33 -7.23 7.21 -2.64
C GLY A 33 -6.50 5.91 -2.34
N LEU A 34 -6.58 5.38 -1.11
CA LEU A 34 -6.13 4.03 -0.81
C LEU A 34 -7.18 3.03 -1.30
N LEU A 35 -6.83 2.20 -2.29
CA LEU A 35 -7.72 1.20 -2.88
C LEU A 35 -7.69 -0.14 -2.13
N GLY A 36 -6.55 -0.48 -1.55
CA GLY A 36 -6.40 -1.73 -0.82
C GLY A 36 -5.13 -1.77 0.03
N ARG A 37 -5.13 -2.63 1.03
CA ARG A 37 -3.97 -2.83 1.90
C ARG A 37 -3.87 -4.26 2.39
N ILE A 38 -2.65 -4.70 2.62
CA ILE A 38 -2.33 -6.01 3.18
C ILE A 38 -1.28 -5.81 4.26
N LEU A 39 -1.51 -6.34 5.44
CA LEU A 39 -0.50 -6.46 6.50
C LEU A 39 0.04 -7.88 6.49
N LEU A 40 1.34 -8.02 6.27
CA LEU A 40 2.05 -9.28 6.22
C LEU A 40 3.06 -9.37 7.35
N THR A 41 3.19 -10.55 7.91
CA THR A 41 4.21 -10.88 8.92
C THR A 41 5.18 -11.90 8.30
N ALA A 42 6.40 -11.47 8.01
CA ALA A 42 7.43 -12.37 7.48
C ALA A 42 8.17 -13.12 8.62
N SER A 43 8.19 -12.55 9.81
CA SER A 43 8.73 -13.16 11.03
C SER A 43 8.18 -12.42 12.24
N PRO A 44 8.37 -12.93 13.48
CA PRO A 44 7.98 -12.17 14.68
C PRO A 44 8.62 -10.78 14.79
N ARG A 45 9.66 -10.50 13.99
CA ARG A 45 10.38 -9.23 13.97
C ARG A 45 10.02 -8.33 12.80
N THR A 46 9.43 -8.86 11.72
CA THR A 46 9.37 -8.15 10.43
C THR A 46 7.93 -8.10 9.91
N TYR A 47 7.45 -6.90 9.73
CA TYR A 47 6.10 -6.59 9.28
C TYR A 47 6.16 -5.76 8.00
N TYR A 48 5.38 -6.17 7.00
CA TYR A 48 5.20 -5.47 5.74
C TYR A 48 3.77 -4.97 5.61
N VAL A 49 3.63 -3.79 5.05
CA VAL A 49 2.34 -3.28 4.59
C VAL A 49 2.45 -3.07 3.10
N VAL A 50 1.68 -3.82 2.34
CA VAL A 50 1.49 -3.57 0.90
C VAL A 50 0.25 -2.71 0.76
N GLN A 51 0.35 -1.64 0.00
CA GLN A 51 -0.73 -0.69 -0.24
C GLN A 51 -0.92 -0.50 -1.75
N TYR A 52 -2.18 -0.42 -2.17
CA TYR A 52 -2.57 -0.12 -3.53
C TYR A 52 -3.23 1.25 -3.54
N TRP A 53 -2.71 2.15 -4.33
CA TRP A 53 -3.14 3.53 -4.40
C TRP A 53 -3.68 3.87 -5.78
N GLU A 54 -4.66 4.76 -5.83
CA GLU A 54 -5.25 5.26 -7.06
C GLU A 54 -4.21 5.96 -7.94
N SER A 55 -3.33 6.76 -7.32
CA SER A 55 -2.21 7.41 -7.98
C SER A 55 -1.08 7.76 -7.02
N LYS A 56 0.09 8.07 -7.54
CA LYS A 56 1.23 8.57 -6.75
C LYS A 56 0.94 9.94 -6.12
N GLU A 57 0.14 10.75 -6.79
CA GLU A 57 -0.26 12.08 -6.32
C GLU A 57 -1.12 11.96 -5.05
N LYS A 58 -2.06 11.01 -5.02
CA LYS A 58 -2.89 10.71 -3.84
C LYS A 58 -2.02 10.20 -2.69
N LEU A 59 -1.07 9.31 -2.97
CA LEU A 59 -0.11 8.84 -1.96
C LEU A 59 0.70 10.00 -1.38
N TYR A 60 1.25 10.88 -2.23
CA TYR A 60 2.05 12.02 -1.77
C TYR A 60 1.21 13.05 -1.02
N ALA A 61 0.00 13.33 -1.48
CA ALA A 61 -0.93 14.21 -0.78
C ALA A 61 -1.21 13.70 0.64
N TYR A 62 -1.45 12.41 0.82
CA TYR A 62 -1.61 11.82 2.14
C TYR A 62 -0.31 11.89 2.97
N ALA A 63 0.83 11.53 2.38
CA ALA A 63 2.10 11.49 3.10
C ALA A 63 2.53 12.86 3.64
N THR A 64 2.14 13.95 2.95
CA THR A 64 2.50 15.33 3.29
C THR A 64 1.39 16.10 4.01
N ALA A 65 0.18 15.55 4.10
CA ALA A 65 -0.95 16.22 4.74
C ALA A 65 -0.68 16.44 6.24
N PRO A 66 -0.75 17.70 6.75
CA PRO A 66 -0.42 18.00 8.15
C PRO A 66 -1.39 17.33 9.15
N ASP A 67 -2.62 17.09 8.74
CA ASP A 67 -3.67 16.42 9.51
C ASP A 67 -3.52 14.90 9.52
N ALA A 68 -2.80 14.34 8.54
CA ALA A 68 -2.61 12.89 8.42
C ALA A 68 -1.74 12.32 9.55
N PHE A 69 -2.15 11.18 10.05
CA PHE A 69 -1.41 10.48 11.10
C PHE A 69 0.00 10.10 10.67
N HIS A 70 0.20 9.78 9.39
CA HIS A 70 1.50 9.48 8.79
C HIS A 70 2.51 10.61 9.02
N HIS A 71 2.14 11.86 8.70
CA HIS A 71 3.01 13.03 8.88
C HIS A 71 3.41 13.21 10.35
N ARG A 72 2.44 13.09 11.28
CA ARG A 72 2.70 13.21 12.73
C ARG A 72 3.60 12.11 13.26
N ALA A 73 3.35 10.87 12.84
CA ALA A 73 4.17 9.71 13.24
C ALA A 73 5.62 9.85 12.74
N TRP A 74 5.79 10.28 11.49
CA TRP A 74 7.11 10.49 10.89
C TRP A 74 7.88 11.63 11.56
N ALA A 75 7.22 12.75 11.85
CA ALA A 75 7.80 13.85 12.60
C ALA A 75 8.27 13.42 14.00
N LEU A 76 7.51 12.57 14.69
CA LEU A 76 7.88 12.01 15.99
C LEU A 76 9.11 11.08 15.88
N VAL A 77 9.15 10.20 14.89
CA VAL A 77 10.29 9.30 14.65
C VAL A 77 11.55 10.12 14.36
N ASN A 78 11.49 11.07 13.44
CA ASN A 78 12.61 11.95 13.09
C ASN A 78 13.13 12.75 14.29
N ARG A 79 12.22 13.27 15.13
CA ARG A 79 12.61 13.99 16.35
C ARG A 79 13.33 13.09 17.34
N LYS A 80 12.84 11.86 17.52
CA LYS A 80 13.49 10.87 18.42
C LYS A 80 14.82 10.39 17.86
N GLU A 81 14.94 10.24 16.54
CA GLU A 81 16.18 9.85 15.87
C GLU A 81 17.25 10.94 16.04
N LYS A 82 16.91 12.21 15.78
CA LYS A 82 17.82 13.36 16.03
C LYS A 82 18.28 13.44 17.49
N ALA A 83 17.43 13.00 18.43
CA ALA A 83 17.78 12.92 19.84
C ALA A 83 18.56 11.64 20.22
N GLY A 84 18.93 10.78 19.25
CA GLY A 84 19.62 9.50 19.48
C GLY A 84 18.82 8.43 20.20
N LYS A 85 17.51 8.64 20.38
CA LYS A 85 16.65 7.78 21.26
C LYS A 85 16.04 6.56 20.55
N VAL A 86 16.09 6.49 19.21
CA VAL A 86 15.47 5.38 18.43
C VAL A 86 16.49 4.62 17.59
N ARG A 87 17.72 5.13 17.53
CA ARG A 87 18.74 4.61 16.64
C ARG A 87 19.03 3.13 16.90
N GLY A 88 18.86 2.31 15.86
CA GLY A 88 19.19 0.88 15.88
C GLY A 88 18.13 -0.06 16.47
N HIS A 89 17.05 0.42 17.11
CA HIS A 89 16.05 -0.46 17.72
C HIS A 89 14.93 -0.84 16.78
N VAL A 90 14.59 0.04 15.82
CA VAL A 90 13.56 -0.16 14.81
C VAL A 90 14.12 0.17 13.44
N GLY A 91 13.94 -0.73 12.49
CA GLY A 91 14.17 -0.49 11.07
C GLY A 91 12.88 -0.11 10.37
N ILE A 92 12.92 0.94 9.55
CA ILE A 92 11.83 1.35 8.67
C ILE A 92 12.35 1.31 7.24
N TRP A 93 11.52 0.80 6.35
CA TRP A 93 11.83 0.68 4.93
C TRP A 93 10.56 1.02 4.13
N HIS A 94 10.73 1.84 3.09
CA HIS A 94 9.67 2.23 2.18
C HIS A 94 10.14 2.06 0.75
N GLU A 95 9.26 1.54 -0.08
CA GLU A 95 9.38 1.52 -1.53
C GLU A 95 8.07 1.94 -2.15
N THR A 96 8.13 2.60 -3.28
CA THR A 96 6.96 2.99 -4.05
C THR A 96 7.18 2.63 -5.51
N TYR A 97 6.25 1.84 -6.05
CA TYR A 97 6.28 1.43 -7.44
C TYR A 97 5.12 2.11 -8.18
N VAL A 98 5.45 2.81 -9.26
CA VAL A 98 4.45 3.32 -10.20
C VAL A 98 4.38 2.33 -11.34
N VAL A 99 3.25 1.62 -11.42
CA VAL A 99 3.05 0.54 -12.40
C VAL A 99 2.10 1.02 -13.48
N PRO A 100 2.57 1.20 -14.73
CA PRO A 100 1.73 1.58 -15.84
C PRO A 100 0.64 0.54 -16.12
N GLU A 101 -0.48 0.97 -16.68
CA GLU A 101 -1.54 0.08 -17.14
C GLU A 101 -0.99 -0.93 -18.15
N GLY A 102 -1.35 -2.20 -17.98
CA GLY A 102 -0.87 -3.30 -18.83
C GLY A 102 0.52 -3.84 -18.47
N SER A 103 1.21 -3.26 -17.46
CA SER A 103 2.53 -3.72 -16.98
C SER A 103 2.43 -4.65 -15.77
N TYR A 104 1.25 -5.11 -15.43
CA TYR A 104 1.01 -6.08 -14.36
C TYR A 104 -0.06 -7.08 -14.77
N GLU A 105 0.00 -8.24 -14.18
CA GLU A 105 -1.04 -9.25 -14.30
C GLU A 105 -1.23 -9.96 -12.97
N SER A 106 -2.38 -10.54 -12.77
CA SER A 106 -2.66 -11.40 -11.62
C SER A 106 -3.64 -12.50 -12.01
N VAL A 107 -3.45 -13.67 -11.43
CA VAL A 107 -4.36 -14.80 -11.59
C VAL A 107 -4.71 -15.34 -10.20
N TYR A 108 -5.95 -15.70 -10.01
CA TYR A 108 -6.46 -16.23 -8.74
C TYR A 108 -7.09 -17.59 -9.00
N GLY A 109 -6.65 -18.60 -8.27
CA GLY A 109 -7.23 -19.94 -8.25
C GLY A 109 -7.64 -20.26 -6.81
N ASP A 110 -8.92 -20.55 -6.58
CA ASP A 110 -9.49 -20.90 -5.27
C ASP A 110 -9.14 -19.91 -4.14
N MET A 111 -8.97 -18.64 -4.49
CA MET A 111 -8.64 -17.56 -3.58
C MET A 111 -9.74 -16.49 -3.55
N PRO A 112 -10.09 -15.97 -2.36
CA PRO A 112 -10.90 -14.76 -2.29
C PRO A 112 -10.20 -13.58 -2.92
N ALA A 113 -10.94 -12.48 -3.17
CA ALA A 113 -10.34 -11.24 -3.65
C ALA A 113 -9.26 -10.76 -2.66
N PHE A 114 -8.01 -10.75 -3.12
CA PHE A 114 -6.83 -10.40 -2.34
C PHE A 114 -5.86 -9.56 -3.18
N GLY A 115 -5.11 -8.69 -2.55
CA GLY A 115 -4.12 -7.87 -3.27
C GLY A 115 -4.76 -6.97 -4.32
N LEU A 116 -4.30 -7.08 -5.57
CA LEU A 116 -4.83 -6.31 -6.70
C LEU A 116 -6.32 -6.56 -6.93
N ALA A 117 -6.79 -7.80 -6.76
CA ALA A 117 -8.20 -8.11 -6.91
C ALA A 117 -9.09 -7.43 -5.87
N ALA A 118 -8.59 -7.27 -4.63
CA ALA A 118 -9.32 -6.52 -3.60
C ALA A 118 -9.33 -5.02 -3.88
N ALA A 119 -8.29 -4.48 -4.54
CA ALA A 119 -8.17 -3.06 -4.87
C ALA A 119 -8.93 -2.66 -6.14
N HIS A 120 -8.94 -3.50 -7.17
CA HIS A 120 -9.43 -3.17 -8.51
C HIS A 120 -10.56 -4.09 -9.02
N GLY A 121 -10.95 -5.10 -8.23
CA GLY A 121 -11.90 -6.12 -8.65
C GLY A 121 -11.27 -7.26 -9.45
N GLN A 122 -12.08 -8.26 -9.76
CA GLN A 122 -11.69 -9.43 -10.53
C GLN A 122 -12.40 -9.43 -11.88
N VAL A 123 -11.70 -9.90 -12.91
CA VAL A 123 -12.28 -10.13 -14.24
C VAL A 123 -12.16 -11.61 -14.55
N PRO A 124 -13.22 -12.26 -15.08
CA PRO A 124 -13.18 -13.65 -15.50
C PRO A 124 -12.02 -13.94 -16.44
N LEU A 125 -11.35 -15.09 -16.24
CA LEU A 125 -10.17 -15.49 -17.00
C LEU A 125 -10.43 -15.54 -18.51
N GLU A 126 -11.63 -15.94 -18.90
CA GLU A 126 -12.10 -16.04 -20.26
C GLU A 126 -12.03 -14.71 -21.01
N ARG A 127 -12.19 -13.59 -20.28
CA ARG A 127 -12.14 -12.25 -20.86
C ARG A 127 -10.72 -11.70 -21.05
N ARG A 128 -9.76 -12.24 -20.30
CA ARG A 128 -8.37 -11.73 -20.25
C ARG A 128 -7.36 -12.65 -20.93
N GLY A 129 -7.75 -13.86 -21.26
CA GLY A 129 -6.88 -14.87 -21.85
C GLY A 129 -6.23 -15.80 -20.81
N ARG A 130 -6.00 -17.03 -21.28
CA ARG A 130 -5.50 -18.14 -20.44
C ARG A 130 -4.03 -18.01 -20.08
N TYR A 131 -3.24 -17.40 -20.96
CA TYR A 131 -1.80 -17.27 -20.78
C TYR A 131 -1.41 -15.89 -20.24
N ALA A 132 -0.33 -15.82 -19.48
CA ALA A 132 0.19 -14.56 -18.94
C ALA A 132 0.44 -13.49 -20.03
N LYS A 133 0.98 -13.92 -21.19
CA LYS A 133 1.21 -13.02 -22.34
C LYS A 133 -0.07 -12.32 -22.82
N ASP A 134 -1.20 -13.03 -22.78
CA ASP A 134 -2.50 -12.47 -23.23
C ASP A 134 -3.01 -11.45 -22.21
N ARG A 135 -2.80 -11.72 -20.92
CA ARG A 135 -3.19 -10.83 -19.81
C ARG A 135 -2.36 -9.55 -19.76
N PHE A 136 -1.06 -9.63 -20.03
CA PHE A 136 -0.19 -8.45 -20.17
C PHE A 136 -0.53 -7.59 -21.38
N ALA A 137 -0.93 -8.21 -22.48
CA ALA A 137 -1.28 -7.51 -23.73
C ALA A 137 -2.68 -6.88 -23.67
N TYR A 138 -3.48 -7.21 -22.66
CA TYR A 138 -4.83 -6.68 -22.53
C TYR A 138 -4.78 -5.19 -22.16
N ARG A 139 -5.03 -4.35 -23.16
CA ARG A 139 -5.43 -2.97 -22.92
C ARG A 139 -6.93 -2.95 -22.68
N SER A 140 -7.37 -2.39 -21.55
CA SER A 140 -8.78 -2.11 -21.37
C SER A 140 -9.20 -1.26 -22.56
N ARG A 141 -10.02 -1.80 -23.44
CA ARG A 141 -10.75 -0.97 -24.40
C ARG A 141 -11.66 -0.13 -23.53
N ARG A 142 -11.31 1.14 -23.31
CA ARG A 142 -12.30 2.13 -22.95
C ARG A 142 -13.35 2.02 -24.01
N GLU A 143 -14.56 1.61 -23.66
CA GLU A 143 -15.71 1.80 -24.54
C GLU A 143 -15.69 3.27 -24.92
N PRO A 144 -15.76 3.60 -26.23
CA PRO A 144 -15.86 5.00 -26.63
C PRO A 144 -17.09 5.57 -25.93
N GLU A 145 -16.92 6.69 -25.22
CA GLU A 145 -18.04 7.41 -24.64
C GLU A 145 -19.11 7.61 -25.72
N PRO A 146 -20.36 7.18 -25.50
CA PRO A 146 -21.42 7.44 -26.46
C PRO A 146 -21.66 8.95 -26.51
N GLY A 147 -21.22 9.61 -27.61
CA GLY A 147 -21.59 10.99 -27.90
C GLY A 147 -20.47 12.01 -27.97
N LYS A 148 -19.51 11.85 -28.87
CA LYS A 148 -18.87 12.98 -29.56
C LYS A 148 -18.81 12.67 -31.05
N THR A 149 -19.91 12.93 -31.70
CA THR A 149 -19.93 13.16 -33.16
C THR A 149 -19.32 14.54 -33.42
N VAL A 150 -18.35 14.57 -34.31
CA VAL A 150 -17.72 15.79 -34.89
C VAL A 150 -18.74 16.64 -35.56
#